data_e7fd50a1bc0176ba2db690ad4c4ba157
#
_entry.id   e7fd50a1bc0176ba2db690ad4c4ba157
#
_cell.length_a   1.000
_cell.length_b   1.000
_cell.length_c   1.000
_cell.angle_alpha   90.00
_cell.angle_beta   90.00
_cell.angle_gamma   90.00
#
_symmetry.space_group_name_H-M   'P 1'
#
loop_
_entity.id
_entity.type
_entity.pdbx_description
1 polymer ?
#
loop_
_entity_poly.entity_id
_entity_poly.type
_entity_poly.pdbx_seq_one_letter_code
_entity_poly.pdbx_strand_id
1 'polypeptide(L)'
;ANEVFFMISGYFLIPSAVRALQNGSSARGLTLKSLGRLKKIVLPTLFYCAACLLVSMYVYPLPEISLHEIDWLTLGIEFIWVYAASALLVPAIALARQRIGSKRAPFVVALLVLTTFGINCFIAATANEADGIVLWRKLMSAVTYLVAFIAAGEMRFVLECHGNASGAQKSKIVLIGLVAATIALELLLSANSQYDALRKLS
;
A
#
# COMPACT_ATOMS: atom_id res chain seq x y z
N ALA A 1 -3.31 9.02 -4.66
CA ALA A 1 -1.99 8.97 -5.36
C ALA A 1 -1.05 7.94 -4.72
N ASN A 2 -1.06 7.80 -3.39
CA ASN A 2 -0.15 6.88 -2.67
C ASN A 2 -0.46 5.41 -2.97
N GLU A 3 -1.72 5.00 -3.08
CA GLU A 3 -2.13 3.63 -3.41
C GLU A 3 -1.54 3.15 -4.73
N VAL A 4 -1.54 4.01 -5.74
CA VAL A 4 -0.97 3.69 -7.06
C VAL A 4 0.52 3.37 -6.96
N PHE A 5 1.26 4.09 -6.13
CA PHE A 5 2.67 3.84 -5.87
C PHE A 5 2.88 2.45 -5.23
N PHE A 6 2.05 2.09 -4.23
CA PHE A 6 2.09 0.77 -3.60
C PHE A 6 1.72 -0.34 -4.60
N MET A 7 0.69 -0.12 -5.40
CA MET A 7 0.28 -1.08 -6.43
C MET A 7 1.39 -1.32 -7.47
N ILE A 8 2.00 -0.26 -8.00
CA ILE A 8 3.11 -0.39 -8.94
C ILE A 8 4.27 -1.17 -8.29
N SER A 9 4.63 -0.81 -7.07
CA SER A 9 5.71 -1.46 -6.35
C SER A 9 5.43 -2.94 -6.08
N GLY A 10 4.22 -3.28 -5.64
CA GLY A 10 3.78 -4.67 -5.41
C GLY A 10 3.80 -5.51 -6.68
N TYR A 11 3.32 -4.92 -7.78
CA TYR A 11 3.29 -5.55 -9.10
C TYR A 11 4.67 -5.99 -9.59
N PHE A 12 5.74 -5.28 -9.25
CA PHE A 12 7.10 -5.64 -9.64
C PHE A 12 7.86 -6.42 -8.58
N LEU A 13 7.73 -6.06 -7.31
CA LEU A 13 8.56 -6.63 -6.24
C LEU A 13 8.15 -8.06 -5.86
N ILE A 14 6.85 -8.33 -5.71
CA ILE A 14 6.37 -9.65 -5.27
C ILE A 14 6.69 -10.73 -6.30
N PRO A 15 6.38 -10.60 -7.60
CA PRO A 15 6.73 -11.60 -8.59
C PRO A 15 8.24 -11.81 -8.74
N SER A 16 9.02 -10.73 -8.65
CA SER A 16 10.48 -10.82 -8.66
C SER A 16 11.02 -11.68 -7.50
N ALA A 17 10.47 -11.51 -6.30
CA ALA A 17 10.86 -12.30 -5.13
C ALA A 17 10.43 -13.76 -5.23
N VAL A 18 9.21 -14.03 -5.70
CA VAL A 18 8.71 -15.40 -5.92
C VAL A 18 9.57 -16.15 -6.93
N ARG A 19 9.91 -15.52 -8.07
CA ARG A 19 10.80 -16.13 -9.07
C ARG A 19 12.20 -16.38 -8.52
N ALA A 20 12.73 -15.45 -7.72
CA ALA A 20 14.04 -15.65 -7.09
C ALA A 20 14.04 -16.84 -6.12
N LEU A 21 12.96 -17.03 -5.33
CA LEU A 21 12.80 -18.22 -4.48
C LEU A 21 12.69 -19.52 -5.31
N GLN A 22 11.96 -19.49 -6.41
CA GLN A 22 11.85 -20.63 -7.32
C GLN A 22 13.20 -21.01 -7.94
N ASN A 23 14.05 -20.01 -8.20
CA ASN A 23 15.41 -20.20 -8.72
C ASN A 23 16.45 -20.54 -7.63
N GLY A 24 16.01 -20.95 -6.43
CA GLY A 24 16.88 -21.43 -5.35
C GLY A 24 17.49 -20.33 -4.47
N SER A 25 17.08 -19.06 -4.62
CA SER A 25 17.53 -18.01 -3.69
C SER A 25 16.96 -18.26 -2.29
N SER A 26 17.79 -18.11 -1.25
CA SER A 26 17.33 -18.23 0.13
C SER A 26 16.47 -17.02 0.53
N ALA A 27 15.48 -17.25 1.41
CA ALA A 27 14.68 -16.17 1.98
C ALA A 27 15.55 -15.10 2.65
N ARG A 28 16.64 -15.52 3.33
CA ARG A 28 17.61 -14.63 3.96
C ARG A 28 18.32 -13.71 2.93
N GLY A 29 18.70 -14.26 1.78
CA GLY A 29 19.29 -13.48 0.70
C GLY A 29 18.33 -12.42 0.14
N LEU A 30 17.03 -12.76 0.03
CA LEU A 30 15.99 -11.82 -0.38
C LEU A 30 15.77 -10.71 0.65
N THR A 31 15.77 -11.05 1.95
CA THR A 31 15.65 -10.06 3.03
C THR A 31 16.82 -9.07 3.00
N LEU A 32 18.05 -9.56 2.83
CA LEU A 32 19.23 -8.69 2.70
C LEU A 32 19.14 -7.77 1.47
N LYS A 33 18.64 -8.28 0.35
CA LYS A 33 18.43 -7.49 -0.87
C LYS A 33 17.34 -6.42 -0.68
N SER A 34 16.25 -6.76 0.02
CA SER A 34 15.20 -5.80 0.41
C SER A 34 15.76 -4.72 1.33
N LEU A 35 16.56 -5.09 2.33
CA LEU A 35 17.21 -4.16 3.25
C LEU A 35 18.16 -3.20 2.52
N GLY A 36 18.92 -3.69 1.54
CA GLY A 36 19.79 -2.87 0.71
C GLY A 36 19.02 -1.83 -0.13
N ARG A 37 17.83 -2.17 -0.61
CA ARG A 37 16.94 -1.23 -1.30
C ARG A 37 16.35 -0.19 -0.34
N LEU A 38 15.91 -0.65 0.85
CA LEU A 38 15.38 0.23 1.88
C LEU A 38 16.38 1.26 2.36
N LYS A 39 17.63 0.88 2.55
CA LYS A 39 18.69 1.83 2.94
C LYS A 39 18.76 3.03 1.99
N LYS A 40 18.55 2.81 0.69
CA LYS A 40 18.57 3.88 -0.33
C LYS A 40 17.38 4.84 -0.23
N ILE A 41 16.29 4.44 0.40
CA ILE A 41 15.08 5.26 0.57
C ILE A 41 15.07 5.87 1.96
N VAL A 42 15.29 5.06 2.99
CA VAL A 42 15.22 5.48 4.39
C VAL A 42 16.31 6.50 4.74
N LEU A 43 17.53 6.32 4.23
CA LEU A 43 18.64 7.22 4.55
C LEU A 43 18.41 8.66 4.06
N PRO A 44 18.02 8.91 2.79
CA PRO A 44 17.64 10.26 2.35
C PRO A 44 16.43 10.83 3.09
N THR A 45 15.43 9.98 3.41
CA THR A 45 14.25 10.40 4.18
C THR A 45 14.63 10.86 5.57
N LEU A 46 15.44 10.10 6.31
CA LEU A 46 15.94 10.51 7.62
C LEU A 46 16.78 11.78 7.56
N PHE A 47 17.62 11.91 6.52
CA PHE A 47 18.38 13.13 6.31
C PHE A 47 17.46 14.34 6.09
N TYR A 48 16.43 14.19 5.27
CA TYR A 48 15.44 15.25 5.04
C TYR A 48 14.68 15.62 6.33
N CYS A 49 14.22 14.63 7.09
CA CYS A 49 13.57 14.87 8.39
C CYS A 49 14.48 15.61 9.36
N ALA A 50 15.75 15.19 9.46
CA ALA A 50 16.75 15.83 10.31
C ALA A 50 17.02 17.28 9.86
N ALA A 51 17.15 17.52 8.55
CA ALA A 51 17.34 18.86 8.01
C ALA A 51 16.15 19.78 8.31
N CYS A 52 14.91 19.29 8.14
CA CYS A 52 13.71 20.03 8.48
C CYS A 52 13.65 20.36 9.98
N LEU A 53 14.02 19.39 10.84
CA LEU A 53 14.09 19.61 12.28
C LEU A 53 15.11 20.71 12.64
N LEU A 54 16.31 20.66 12.07
CA LEU A 54 17.33 21.68 12.30
C LEU A 54 16.88 23.06 11.84
N VAL A 55 16.25 23.16 10.67
CA VAL A 55 15.68 24.43 10.19
C VAL A 55 14.61 24.95 11.15
N SER A 56 13.73 24.07 11.63
CA SER A 56 12.69 24.46 12.59
C SER A 56 13.26 24.96 13.92
N MET A 57 14.36 24.35 14.37
CA MET A 57 14.98 24.73 15.65
C MET A 57 15.81 26.03 15.59
N TYR A 58 16.50 26.29 14.47
CA TYR A 58 17.54 27.34 14.41
C TYR A 58 17.22 28.48 13.47
N VAL A 59 16.33 28.28 12.48
CA VAL A 59 16.08 29.28 11.43
C VAL A 59 14.68 29.84 11.52
N TYR A 60 13.67 28.98 11.49
CA TYR A 60 12.27 29.37 11.49
C TYR A 60 11.44 28.30 12.20
N PRO A 61 10.82 28.62 13.36
CA PRO A 61 10.00 27.66 14.08
C PRO A 61 8.77 27.28 13.23
N LEU A 62 8.74 26.04 12.78
CA LEU A 62 7.60 25.46 12.09
C LEU A 62 6.66 24.88 13.16
N PRO A 63 5.41 25.41 13.30
CA PRO A 63 4.49 25.00 14.37
C PRO A 63 4.12 23.52 14.31
N GLU A 64 4.27 22.90 13.15
CA GLU A 64 3.95 21.49 12.91
C GLU A 64 5.11 20.54 13.30
N ILE A 65 6.29 21.07 13.64
CA ILE A 65 7.48 20.27 13.96
C ILE A 65 7.85 20.53 15.41
N SER A 66 7.23 19.80 16.32
CA SER A 66 7.53 19.81 17.75
C SER A 66 8.39 18.60 18.12
N LEU A 67 9.45 18.82 18.91
CA LEU A 67 10.26 17.73 19.50
C LEU A 67 9.46 16.86 20.48
N HIS A 68 8.35 17.39 21.02
CA HIS A 68 7.49 16.69 21.98
C HIS A 68 6.54 15.67 21.34
N GLU A 69 6.31 15.78 20.03
CA GLU A 69 5.42 14.91 19.29
C GLU A 69 6.24 14.17 18.23
N ILE A 70 6.01 12.86 18.11
CA ILE A 70 6.67 12.00 17.11
C ILE A 70 6.30 12.43 15.67
N ASP A 71 5.43 13.40 15.52
CA ASP A 71 4.93 13.90 14.24
C ASP A 71 6.02 14.48 13.32
N TRP A 72 7.16 14.92 13.89
CA TRP A 72 8.31 15.32 13.07
C TRP A 72 8.91 14.20 12.22
N LEU A 73 8.77 12.93 12.66
CA LEU A 73 9.18 11.74 11.88
C LEU A 73 8.23 11.46 10.71
N THR A 74 7.02 11.94 10.79
CA THR A 74 6.01 11.67 9.75
C THR A 74 5.97 12.79 8.71
N LEU A 75 6.05 14.06 9.07
CA LEU A 75 6.07 15.22 8.17
C LEU A 75 5.17 15.06 6.92
N GLY A 76 4.03 14.40 7.04
CA GLY A 76 3.18 14.07 5.90
C GLY A 76 3.73 12.97 4.97
N ILE A 77 4.84 12.31 5.33
CA ILE A 77 5.47 11.24 4.56
C ILE A 77 5.29 9.85 5.20
N GLU A 78 4.24 9.69 6.00
CA GLU A 78 3.89 8.42 6.66
C GLU A 78 3.89 7.24 5.69
N PHE A 79 3.48 7.48 4.44
CA PHE A 79 3.46 6.47 3.39
C PHE A 79 4.84 5.86 3.12
N ILE A 80 5.94 6.59 3.31
CA ILE A 80 7.30 6.08 3.10
C ILE A 80 7.62 4.99 4.13
N TRP A 81 7.19 5.16 5.38
CA TRP A 81 7.40 4.17 6.43
C TRP A 81 6.57 2.91 6.19
N VAL A 82 5.31 3.08 5.76
CA VAL A 82 4.46 1.96 5.36
C VAL A 82 5.04 1.24 4.14
N TYR A 83 5.59 1.98 3.18
CA TYR A 83 6.28 1.40 2.04
C TYR A 83 7.53 0.62 2.47
N ALA A 84 8.34 1.17 3.36
CA ALA A 84 9.51 0.50 3.91
C ALA A 84 9.12 -0.83 4.58
N ALA A 85 8.08 -0.83 5.40
CA ALA A 85 7.54 -2.02 6.03
C ALA A 85 7.03 -3.03 4.99
N SER A 86 6.27 -2.58 3.99
CA SER A 86 5.77 -3.43 2.90
C SER A 86 6.90 -4.08 2.11
N ALA A 87 7.96 -3.32 1.79
CA ALA A 87 9.13 -3.84 1.09
C ALA A 87 9.94 -4.87 1.92
N LEU A 88 9.98 -4.72 3.25
CA LEU A 88 10.55 -5.74 4.15
C LEU A 88 9.71 -7.02 4.20
N LEU A 89 8.40 -6.90 4.06
CA LEU A 89 7.49 -8.04 4.07
C LEU A 89 7.50 -8.84 2.76
N VAL A 90 8.08 -8.31 1.67
CA VAL A 90 8.13 -8.99 0.35
C VAL A 90 8.62 -10.44 0.44
N PRO A 91 9.73 -10.79 1.13
CA PRO A 91 10.17 -12.18 1.23
C PRO A 91 9.15 -13.07 1.95
N ALA A 92 8.50 -12.55 3.00
CA ALA A 92 7.47 -13.29 3.76
C ALA A 92 6.21 -13.50 2.89
N ILE A 93 5.77 -12.48 2.16
CA ILE A 93 4.65 -12.56 1.23
C ILE A 93 4.94 -13.60 0.12
N ALA A 94 6.15 -13.58 -0.43
CA ALA A 94 6.56 -14.53 -1.46
C ALA A 94 6.56 -15.98 -0.96
N LEU A 95 7.05 -16.23 0.27
CA LEU A 95 7.01 -17.55 0.93
C LEU A 95 5.57 -17.98 1.23
N ALA A 96 4.74 -17.09 1.76
CA ALA A 96 3.32 -17.36 2.03
C ALA A 96 2.60 -17.76 0.74
N ARG A 97 2.83 -17.02 -0.35
CA ARG A 97 2.25 -17.34 -1.65
C ARG A 97 2.68 -18.72 -2.16
N GLN A 98 3.95 -19.10 -2.01
CA GLN A 98 4.42 -20.43 -2.38
C GLN A 98 3.72 -21.54 -1.57
N ARG A 99 3.52 -21.33 -0.26
CA ARG A 99 2.82 -22.30 0.61
C ARG A 99 1.33 -22.42 0.30
N ILE A 100 0.66 -21.30 0.02
CA ILE A 100 -0.77 -21.28 -0.35
C ILE A 100 -1.01 -21.95 -1.70
N GLY A 101 -0.05 -21.82 -2.62
CA GLY A 101 -0.12 -22.36 -3.97
C GLY A 101 -0.88 -21.44 -4.94
N SER A 102 -0.52 -21.54 -6.22
CA SER A 102 -1.00 -20.62 -7.27
C SER A 102 -2.52 -20.62 -7.48
N LYS A 103 -3.20 -21.75 -7.21
CA LYS A 103 -4.66 -21.86 -7.39
C LYS A 103 -5.45 -21.16 -6.28
N ARG A 104 -4.93 -21.15 -5.04
CA ARG A 104 -5.62 -20.59 -3.87
C ARG A 104 -5.23 -19.14 -3.59
N ALA A 105 -4.04 -18.73 -4.02
CA ALA A 105 -3.53 -17.40 -3.74
C ALA A 105 -4.47 -16.25 -4.22
N PRO A 106 -5.03 -16.27 -5.44
CA PRO A 106 -5.95 -15.23 -5.88
C PRO A 106 -7.20 -15.12 -4.99
N PHE A 107 -7.73 -16.27 -4.55
CA PHE A 107 -8.91 -16.32 -3.69
C PHE A 107 -8.61 -15.74 -2.29
N VAL A 108 -7.46 -16.08 -1.71
CA VAL A 108 -7.03 -15.56 -0.41
C VAL A 108 -6.81 -14.05 -0.50
N VAL A 109 -6.20 -13.55 -1.57
CA VAL A 109 -6.00 -12.12 -1.79
C VAL A 109 -7.34 -11.40 -2.00
N ALA A 110 -8.26 -11.97 -2.77
CA ALA A 110 -9.60 -11.41 -2.94
C ALA A 110 -10.36 -11.31 -1.61
N LEU A 111 -10.28 -12.35 -0.76
CA LEU A 111 -10.87 -12.33 0.57
C LEU A 111 -10.23 -11.25 1.45
N LEU A 112 -8.91 -11.10 1.39
CA LEU A 112 -8.18 -10.05 2.13
C LEU A 112 -8.65 -8.65 1.70
N VAL A 113 -8.79 -8.41 0.39
CA VAL A 113 -9.29 -7.13 -0.16
C VAL A 113 -10.72 -6.87 0.32
N LEU A 114 -11.61 -7.85 0.22
CA LEU A 114 -13.02 -7.71 0.65
C LEU A 114 -13.13 -7.45 2.15
N THR A 115 -12.34 -8.14 2.96
CA THR A 115 -12.32 -7.94 4.42
C THR A 115 -11.84 -6.53 4.77
N THR A 116 -10.74 -6.09 4.14
CA THR A 116 -10.19 -4.74 4.35
C THR A 116 -11.20 -3.66 3.94
N PHE A 117 -11.83 -3.84 2.77
CA PHE A 117 -12.88 -2.93 2.30
C PHE A 117 -14.08 -2.89 3.27
N GLY A 118 -14.55 -4.06 3.73
CA GLY A 118 -15.65 -4.15 4.70
C GLY A 118 -15.35 -3.44 6.02
N ILE A 119 -14.13 -3.61 6.55
CA ILE A 119 -13.70 -2.93 7.78
C ILE A 119 -13.62 -1.41 7.55
N ASN A 120 -13.08 -0.97 6.41
CA ASN A 120 -13.01 0.46 6.08
C ASN A 120 -14.42 1.07 5.96
N CYS A 121 -15.37 0.37 5.32
CA CYS A 121 -16.76 0.80 5.25
C CYS A 121 -17.40 0.87 6.64
N PHE A 122 -17.16 -0.11 7.51
CA PHE A 122 -17.65 -0.09 8.88
C PHE A 122 -17.09 1.09 9.68
N ILE A 123 -15.78 1.35 9.60
CA ILE A 123 -15.15 2.50 10.25
C ILE A 123 -15.73 3.81 9.71
N ALA A 124 -15.93 3.93 8.38
CA ALA A 124 -16.52 5.11 7.78
C ALA A 124 -17.96 5.37 8.27
N ALA A 125 -18.75 4.31 8.44
CA ALA A 125 -20.13 4.42 8.92
C ALA A 125 -20.22 4.79 10.41
N THR A 126 -19.24 4.37 11.23
CA THR A 126 -19.25 4.56 12.70
C THR A 126 -18.44 5.78 13.16
N ALA A 127 -17.73 6.45 12.27
CA ALA A 127 -16.69 7.43 12.58
C ALA A 127 -17.16 8.75 13.20
N ASN A 128 -18.44 8.95 13.40
CA ASN A 128 -18.95 10.25 13.85
C ASN A 128 -18.88 10.51 15.35
N GLU A 129 -18.46 9.55 16.20
CA GLU A 129 -18.73 9.65 17.62
C GLU A 129 -17.59 9.38 18.62
N ALA A 130 -16.37 8.98 18.23
CA ALA A 130 -15.36 8.65 19.24
C ALA A 130 -13.90 8.92 18.83
N ASP A 131 -13.13 9.55 19.74
CA ASP A 131 -11.69 9.84 19.61
C ASP A 131 -10.80 8.60 19.35
N GLY A 132 -11.22 7.41 19.81
CA GLY A 132 -10.53 6.15 19.55
C GLY A 132 -10.51 5.71 18.08
N ILE A 133 -11.42 6.21 17.27
CA ILE A 133 -11.57 5.85 15.86
C ILE A 133 -10.45 6.46 14.99
N VAL A 134 -9.85 7.57 15.41
CA VAL A 134 -8.73 8.20 14.68
C VAL A 134 -7.54 7.26 14.56
N LEU A 135 -7.22 6.52 15.64
CA LEU A 135 -6.12 5.54 15.62
C LEU A 135 -6.42 4.37 14.68
N TRP A 136 -7.66 3.89 14.66
CA TRP A 136 -8.11 2.84 13.75
C TRP A 136 -8.05 3.28 12.29
N ARG A 137 -8.37 4.52 11.98
CA ARG A 137 -8.25 5.08 10.63
C ARG A 137 -6.80 5.07 10.14
N LYS A 138 -5.85 5.56 10.95
CA LYS A 138 -4.42 5.53 10.61
C LYS A 138 -3.92 4.10 10.37
N LEU A 139 -4.29 3.17 11.25
CA LEU A 139 -3.92 1.76 11.11
C LEU A 139 -4.52 1.15 9.82
N MET A 140 -5.79 1.39 9.56
CA MET A 140 -6.48 0.84 8.39
C MET A 140 -6.00 1.45 7.09
N SER A 141 -5.54 2.71 7.09
CA SER A 141 -4.84 3.30 5.94
C SER A 141 -3.57 2.51 5.61
N ALA A 142 -2.72 2.23 6.60
CA ALA A 142 -1.51 1.43 6.41
C ALA A 142 -1.83 0.00 5.93
N VAL A 143 -2.87 -0.64 6.49
CA VAL A 143 -3.35 -1.97 6.05
C VAL A 143 -3.85 -1.91 4.61
N THR A 144 -4.58 -0.89 4.23
CA THR A 144 -5.09 -0.71 2.85
C THR A 144 -3.94 -0.60 1.85
N TYR A 145 -2.90 0.16 2.15
CA TYR A 145 -1.70 0.24 1.30
C TYR A 145 -1.00 -1.12 1.15
N LEU A 146 -0.85 -1.85 2.26
CA LEU A 146 -0.24 -3.18 2.22
C LEU A 146 -1.09 -4.17 1.41
N VAL A 147 -2.41 -4.14 1.57
CA VAL A 147 -3.34 -5.00 0.82
C VAL A 147 -3.34 -4.66 -0.66
N ALA A 148 -3.33 -3.37 -1.02
CA ALA A 148 -3.20 -2.92 -2.42
C ALA A 148 -1.86 -3.38 -3.04
N PHE A 149 -0.77 -3.31 -2.27
CA PHE A 149 0.55 -3.83 -2.66
C PHE A 149 0.51 -5.34 -2.95
N ILE A 150 -0.10 -6.15 -2.08
CA ILE A 150 -0.22 -7.61 -2.25
C ILE A 150 -1.14 -7.94 -3.43
N ALA A 151 -2.28 -7.26 -3.54
CA ALA A 151 -3.26 -7.47 -4.61
C ALA A 151 -2.66 -7.21 -6.00
N ALA A 152 -1.89 -6.13 -6.14
CA ALA A 152 -1.21 -5.82 -7.40
C ALA A 152 -0.15 -6.86 -7.77
N GLY A 153 0.58 -7.39 -6.79
CA GLY A 153 1.52 -8.50 -7.00
C GLY A 153 0.84 -9.76 -7.49
N GLU A 154 -0.31 -10.13 -6.90
CA GLU A 154 -1.08 -11.30 -7.32
C GLU A 154 -1.75 -11.09 -8.69
N MET A 155 -2.24 -9.89 -8.96
CA MET A 155 -2.80 -9.51 -10.26
C MET A 155 -1.83 -9.80 -11.41
N ARG A 156 -0.54 -9.52 -11.23
CA ARG A 156 0.48 -9.82 -12.23
C ARG A 156 0.57 -11.32 -12.52
N PHE A 157 0.52 -12.18 -11.50
CA PHE A 157 0.54 -13.63 -11.72
C PHE A 157 -0.71 -14.11 -12.47
N VAL A 158 -1.87 -13.57 -12.14
CA VAL A 158 -3.12 -13.89 -12.84
C VAL A 158 -3.01 -13.48 -14.32
N LEU A 159 -2.46 -12.31 -14.60
CA LEU A 159 -2.24 -11.82 -15.97
C LEU A 159 -1.23 -12.68 -16.74
N GLU A 160 -0.15 -13.11 -16.11
CA GLU A 160 0.85 -14.01 -16.73
C GLU A 160 0.29 -15.42 -17.01
N CYS A 161 -0.55 -15.96 -16.13
CA CYS A 161 -1.21 -17.26 -16.33
C CYS A 161 -2.25 -17.23 -17.46
N HIS A 162 -2.87 -16.09 -17.74
CA HIS A 162 -3.87 -15.93 -18.80
C HIS A 162 -3.26 -15.41 -20.13
N GLY A 163 -1.96 -15.46 -20.26
CA GLY A 163 -1.17 -14.86 -21.35
C GLY A 163 -1.36 -15.42 -22.77
N ASN A 164 -2.37 -16.28 -23.02
CA ASN A 164 -2.84 -16.52 -24.37
C ASN A 164 -3.52 -15.25 -24.92
N ALA A 165 -3.24 -14.84 -26.14
CA ALA A 165 -3.63 -13.56 -26.74
C ALA A 165 -5.11 -13.17 -26.53
N SER A 166 -6.03 -14.13 -26.46
CA SER A 166 -7.45 -13.94 -26.14
C SER A 166 -7.67 -13.56 -24.66
N GLY A 167 -6.89 -14.11 -23.72
CA GLY A 167 -6.99 -13.79 -22.29
C GLY A 167 -6.45 -12.41 -21.96
N ALA A 168 -5.37 -12.00 -22.60
CA ALA A 168 -4.78 -10.67 -22.42
C ALA A 168 -5.72 -9.54 -22.84
N GLN A 169 -6.52 -9.75 -23.90
CA GLN A 169 -7.49 -8.77 -24.36
C GLN A 169 -8.68 -8.66 -23.40
N LYS A 170 -9.21 -9.78 -22.90
CA LYS A 170 -10.27 -9.80 -21.88
C LYS A 170 -9.82 -9.15 -20.59
N SER A 171 -8.59 -9.40 -20.15
CA SER A 171 -8.00 -8.81 -18.95
C SER A 171 -7.82 -7.30 -19.08
N LYS A 172 -7.43 -6.77 -20.25
CA LYS A 172 -7.36 -5.33 -20.52
C LYS A 172 -8.76 -4.68 -20.44
N ILE A 173 -9.77 -5.33 -21.01
CA ILE A 173 -11.15 -4.82 -20.96
C ILE A 173 -11.67 -4.77 -19.52
N VAL A 174 -11.40 -5.80 -18.71
CA VAL A 174 -11.78 -5.82 -17.29
C VAL A 174 -11.05 -4.72 -16.52
N LEU A 175 -9.76 -4.52 -16.76
CA LEU A 175 -8.98 -3.46 -16.12
C LEU A 175 -9.51 -2.06 -16.49
N ILE A 176 -9.77 -1.82 -17.77
CA ILE A 176 -10.36 -0.55 -18.26
C ILE A 176 -11.74 -0.34 -17.66
N GLY A 177 -12.57 -1.40 -17.59
CA GLY A 177 -13.87 -1.37 -16.94
C GLY A 177 -13.81 -1.02 -15.46
N LEU A 178 -12.85 -1.61 -14.71
CA LEU A 178 -12.62 -1.30 -13.30
C LEU A 178 -12.19 0.16 -13.10
N VAL A 179 -11.25 0.64 -13.89
CA VAL A 179 -10.78 2.04 -13.82
C VAL A 179 -11.94 2.99 -14.17
N ALA A 180 -12.71 2.71 -15.21
CA ALA A 180 -13.87 3.51 -15.58
C ALA A 180 -14.94 3.50 -14.48
N ALA A 181 -15.20 2.36 -13.85
CA ALA A 181 -16.14 2.23 -12.74
C ALA A 181 -15.65 3.02 -11.50
N THR A 182 -14.36 2.99 -11.19
CA THR A 182 -13.77 3.77 -10.09
C THR A 182 -13.91 5.26 -10.34
N ILE A 183 -13.59 5.74 -11.55
CA ILE A 183 -13.74 7.15 -11.92
C ILE A 183 -15.22 7.57 -11.87
N ALA A 184 -16.13 6.74 -12.40
CA ALA A 184 -17.57 7.01 -12.36
C ALA A 184 -18.09 7.08 -10.92
N LEU A 185 -17.62 6.18 -10.05
CA LEU A 185 -17.96 6.18 -8.63
C LEU A 185 -17.46 7.44 -7.93
N GLU A 186 -16.20 7.84 -8.16
CA GLU A 186 -15.64 9.08 -7.60
C GLU A 186 -16.43 10.32 -8.09
N LEU A 187 -16.79 10.37 -9.36
CA LEU A 187 -17.61 11.47 -9.91
C LEU A 187 -19.00 11.50 -9.29
N LEU A 188 -19.66 10.35 -9.12
CA LEU A 188 -20.96 10.24 -8.46
C LEU A 188 -20.88 10.65 -6.99
N LEU A 189 -19.84 10.24 -6.30
CA LEU A 189 -19.59 10.60 -4.91
C LEU A 189 -19.28 12.10 -4.76
N SER A 190 -18.53 12.70 -5.69
CA SER A 190 -18.22 14.13 -5.67
C SER A 190 -19.42 15.02 -5.99
N ALA A 191 -20.38 14.51 -6.77
CA ALA A 191 -21.60 15.25 -7.12
C ALA A 191 -22.64 15.30 -5.99
N ASN A 192 -22.49 14.48 -4.95
CA ASN A 192 -23.44 14.37 -3.86
C ASN A 192 -22.84 14.97 -2.57
N SER A 193 -23.31 16.15 -2.16
CA SER A 193 -22.79 16.92 -1.02
C SER A 193 -22.84 16.19 0.34
N GLN A 194 -23.60 15.10 0.43
CA GLN A 194 -23.63 14.24 1.63
C GLN A 194 -22.34 13.43 1.85
N TYR A 195 -21.42 13.39 0.87
CA TYR A 195 -20.18 12.62 0.93
C TYR A 195 -18.95 13.44 1.36
N ASP A 196 -19.12 14.69 1.80
CA ASP A 196 -18.02 15.46 2.39
C ASP A 196 -17.36 14.76 3.61
N ALA A 197 -18.12 13.93 4.31
CA ALA A 197 -17.60 13.07 5.37
C ALA A 197 -16.64 11.98 4.85
N LEU A 198 -16.92 11.39 3.68
CA LEU A 198 -16.07 10.39 3.04
C LEU A 198 -14.84 11.02 2.38
N ARG A 199 -14.95 12.23 1.85
CA ARG A 199 -13.85 12.99 1.27
C ARG A 199 -12.79 13.39 2.30
N LYS A 200 -13.17 13.56 3.56
CA LYS A 200 -12.25 13.77 4.69
C LYS A 200 -11.51 12.50 5.12
N LEU A 201 -11.85 11.34 4.53
CA LEU A 201 -11.27 10.03 4.81
C LEU A 201 -10.20 9.60 3.79
N SER A 202 -10.08 10.30 2.67
CA SER A 202 -9.07 10.09 1.64
C SER A 202 -7.87 11.06 1.84
#